data_c254bcac8d5fffaedfec5042b8105535
#
_entry.id   c254bcac8d5fffaedfec5042b8105535
#
_cell.length_a   1.000
_cell.length_b   1.000
_cell.length_c   1.000
_cell.angle_alpha   90.00
_cell.angle_beta   90.00
_cell.angle_gamma   90.00
#
_symmetry.space_group_name_H-M   'P 1'
#
loop_
_entity.id
_entity.type
_entity.pdbx_description
1 polymer ?
#
loop_
_entity_poly.entity_id
_entity_poly.type
_entity_poly.pdbx_seq_one_letter_code
_entity_poly.pdbx_strand_id
1 'polypeptide(L)' 'MLIIENDTDKKRCTSPYGNHTFVLTKEEVLALLEGKVLGDPGFHEYGTFIAMEKEK' A
#
# COMPACT_ATOMS: atom_id res chain seq x y z
N MET A 1 -3.10 8.43 6.64
CA MET A 1 -3.55 7.01 6.68
C MET A 1 -3.63 6.54 8.12
N LEU A 2 -4.54 5.64 8.39
CA LEU A 2 -4.73 5.08 9.73
C LEU A 2 -3.86 3.84 9.91
N ILE A 3 -3.15 3.79 11.03
CA ILE A 3 -2.41 2.58 11.40
C ILE A 3 -3.41 1.63 12.07
N ILE A 4 -3.58 0.44 11.49
CA ILE A 4 -4.54 -0.55 11.97
C ILE A 4 -3.93 -1.35 13.11
N GLU A 5 -4.43 -1.16 14.31
CA GLU A 5 -3.93 -1.84 15.51
C GLU A 5 -4.94 -2.81 16.11
N ASN A 6 -6.21 -2.72 15.69
CA ASN A 6 -7.28 -3.56 16.23
C ASN A 6 -8.42 -3.70 15.22
N ASP A 7 -9.42 -4.51 15.57
CA ASP A 7 -10.55 -4.76 14.67
C ASP A 7 -11.42 -3.52 14.43
N THR A 8 -11.50 -2.64 15.41
CA THR A 8 -12.27 -1.40 15.27
C THR A 8 -11.63 -0.52 14.19
N ASP A 9 -10.30 -0.39 14.22
CA ASP A 9 -9.58 0.38 13.20
C ASP A 9 -9.78 -0.24 11.82
N LYS A 10 -9.73 -1.56 11.72
CA LYS A 10 -9.92 -2.27 10.47
C LYS A 10 -11.31 -2.01 9.90
N LYS A 11 -12.35 -2.05 10.73
CA LYS A 11 -13.72 -1.79 10.29
C LYS A 11 -13.90 -0.38 9.74
N ARG A 12 -13.20 0.59 10.30
CA ARG A 12 -13.27 1.98 9.82
C ARG A 12 -12.73 2.14 8.40
N CYS A 13 -11.85 1.23 7.98
CA CYS A 13 -11.24 1.28 6.66
C CYS A 13 -11.85 0.28 5.68
N THR A 14 -12.76 -0.57 6.14
CA THR A 14 -13.40 -1.59 5.30
C THR A 14 -14.54 -0.99 4.51
N SER A 15 -14.57 -1.28 3.20
CA SER A 15 -15.61 -0.84 2.30
C SER A 15 -16.53 -2.00 1.93
N PRO A 16 -17.86 -1.78 1.83
CA PRO A 16 -18.76 -2.82 1.34
C PRO A 16 -18.61 -3.11 -0.16
N TYR A 17 -17.90 -2.25 -0.88
CA TYR A 17 -17.72 -2.40 -2.33
C TYR A 17 -16.47 -3.17 -2.73
N GLY A 18 -15.63 -3.49 -1.79
CA GLY A 18 -14.40 -4.22 -2.04
C GLY A 18 -13.21 -3.57 -1.36
N ASN A 19 -12.19 -4.38 -1.13
CA ASN A 19 -10.99 -3.92 -0.44
C ASN A 19 -9.75 -4.49 -1.13
N HIS A 20 -8.69 -3.71 -1.17
CA HIS A 20 -7.41 -4.12 -1.71
C HIS A 20 -6.37 -4.12 -0.61
N THR A 21 -5.57 -5.18 -0.59
CA THR A 21 -4.46 -5.26 0.35
C THR A 21 -3.18 -5.51 -0.44
N PHE A 22 -2.19 -4.67 -0.23
CA PHE A 22 -0.88 -4.85 -0.83
C PHE A 22 0.03 -5.52 0.18
N VAL A 23 0.47 -6.74 -0.14
CA VAL A 23 1.40 -7.48 0.71
C VAL A 23 2.78 -7.33 0.10
N LEU A 24 3.67 -6.70 0.84
CA LEU A 24 5.02 -6.40 0.37
C LEU A 24 6.03 -7.34 1.01
N THR A 25 7.05 -7.71 0.23
CA THR A 25 8.18 -8.44 0.77
C THR A 25 9.09 -7.48 1.54
N LYS A 26 9.98 -8.04 2.34
CA LYS A 26 10.98 -7.24 3.06
C LYS A 26 11.84 -6.44 2.07
N GLU A 27 12.21 -7.05 0.96
CA GLU A 27 13.01 -6.37 -0.06
C GLU A 27 12.27 -5.19 -0.67
N GLU A 28 10.97 -5.33 -0.92
CA GLU A 28 10.14 -4.25 -1.44
C GLU A 28 10.02 -3.11 -0.44
N VAL A 29 9.86 -3.42 0.83
CA VAL A 29 9.81 -2.40 1.88
C VAL A 29 11.13 -1.64 1.95
N LEU A 30 12.26 -2.37 1.89
CA LEU A 30 13.58 -1.75 1.89
C LEU A 30 13.77 -0.85 0.67
N ALA A 31 13.28 -1.27 -0.50
CA ALA A 31 13.35 -0.46 -1.71
C ALA A 31 12.59 0.86 -1.54
N LEU A 32 11.42 0.82 -0.92
CA LEU A 32 10.65 2.03 -0.62
C LEU A 32 11.43 2.96 0.30
N LEU A 33 12.09 2.40 1.32
CA LEU A 33 12.91 3.18 2.24
C LEU A 33 14.10 3.85 1.55
N GLU A 34 14.58 3.25 0.46
CA GLU A 34 15.66 3.82 -0.34
C GLU A 34 15.17 4.89 -1.33
N GLY A 35 13.88 5.13 -1.38
CA GLY A 35 13.31 6.14 -2.27
C GLY A 35 12.87 5.60 -3.62
N LYS A 36 12.84 4.28 -3.78
CA LYS A 36 12.40 3.66 -5.03
C LYS A 36 10.88 3.57 -5.07
N VAL A 37 10.33 3.45 -6.25
CA VAL A 37 8.89 3.29 -6.48
C VAL A 37 8.62 1.85 -6.90
N LEU A 38 7.59 1.25 -6.30
CA LEU A 38 7.17 -0.09 -6.69
C LEU A 38 6.04 0.01 -7.70
N GLY A 39 6.05 -0.86 -8.69
CA GLY A 39 5.00 -0.92 -9.70
C GLY A 39 4.38 -2.30 -9.76
N ASP A 40 3.08 -2.37 -9.94
CA ASP A 40 2.38 -3.62 -10.15
C ASP A 40 2.25 -3.85 -11.66
N PRO A 41 2.86 -4.92 -12.20
CA PRO A 41 2.78 -5.21 -13.64
C PRO A 41 1.46 -5.84 -14.06
N GLY A 42 0.53 -6.08 -13.12
CA GLY A 42 -0.79 -6.60 -13.45
C GLY A 42 -1.56 -5.61 -14.34
N PHE A 43 -2.25 -6.16 -15.34
CA PHE A 43 -2.98 -5.33 -16.28
C PHE A 43 -4.35 -4.94 -15.74
N HIS A 44 -4.46 -3.70 -15.34
CA HIS A 44 -5.70 -3.06 -14.93
C HIS A 44 -5.87 -1.82 -15.80
N GLU A 45 -7.05 -1.22 -15.76
CA GLU A 45 -7.29 0.03 -16.50
C GLU A 45 -6.32 1.14 -16.11
N TYR A 46 -5.86 1.10 -14.86
CA TYR A 46 -4.97 2.12 -14.31
C TYR A 46 -3.69 1.49 -13.82
N GLY A 47 -2.59 2.18 -14.03
CA GLY A 47 -1.32 1.77 -13.44
C GLY A 47 -1.38 1.88 -11.92
N THR A 48 -0.73 0.97 -11.23
CA THR A 48 -0.69 0.97 -9.77
C THR A 48 0.75 1.09 -9.30
N PHE A 49 1.02 2.12 -8.52
CA PHE A 49 2.35 2.40 -8.00
C PHE A 49 2.29 2.62 -6.51
N ILE A 50 3.35 2.22 -5.83
CA ILE A 50 3.49 2.43 -4.39
C ILE A 50 4.79 3.19 -4.16
N ALA A 51 4.69 4.31 -3.48
CA ALA A 51 5.84 5.14 -3.18
C ALA A 51 5.71 5.70 -1.77
N MET A 52 6.85 6.00 -1.17
CA MET A 52 6.86 6.67 0.11
C MET A 52 6.90 8.18 -0.09
N GLU A 53 6.29 8.90 0.85
CA GLU A 53 6.37 10.35 0.87
C GLU A 53 7.83 10.76 1.05
N LYS A 54 8.26 11.70 0.25
CA LYS A 54 9.62 12.22 0.35
C LYS A 54 9.73 13.16 1.54
N GLU A 55 10.72 12.92 2.38
CA GLU A 55 11.06 13.85 3.43
C GLU A 55 11.80 15.04 2.83
N LYS A 56 11.47 16.19 3.32
CA LYS A 56 12.15 17.42 2.89
C LYS A 56 13.48 17.59 3.62
#